data_6d18e2b0044c037e3f179e2610addd66
#
_entry.id   6d18e2b0044c037e3f179e2610addd66
#
_cell.length_a   1.000
_cell.length_b   1.000
_cell.length_c   1.000
_cell.angle_alpha   90.00
_cell.angle_beta   90.00
_cell.angle_gamma   90.00
#
_symmetry.space_group_name_H-M   'P 1'
#
loop_
_entity.id
_entity.type
_entity.pdbx_description
1 polymer ?
#
loop_
_entity_poly.entity_id
_entity_poly.type
_entity_poly.pdbx_seq_one_letter_code
_entity_poly.pdbx_strand_id
1 'polypeptide(L)' 'MEKKRTYGVWAVRSSTSIFGPAQSWCKENGKPLEFDSKADAENYAKEANEHTTANVRYYVKEKEPEPG' A
#
# COMPACT_ATOMS: atom_id res chain seq x y z
N MET A 1 16.80 -21.96 1.58
CA MET A 1 16.85 -20.53 1.35
C MET A 1 15.65 -19.84 1.94
N GLU A 2 15.87 -18.84 2.74
CA GLU A 2 14.78 -18.12 3.33
C GLU A 2 14.11 -17.21 2.31
N LYS A 3 12.80 -17.25 2.29
CA LYS A 3 12.05 -16.34 1.44
C LYS A 3 11.97 -14.99 2.13
N LYS A 4 12.36 -13.96 1.42
CA LYS A 4 12.30 -12.61 1.95
C LYS A 4 10.90 -12.06 1.78
N ARG A 5 10.29 -11.67 2.87
CA ARG A 5 8.96 -11.06 2.85
C ARG A 5 9.10 -9.57 2.65
N THR A 6 8.23 -9.02 1.85
CA THR A 6 8.16 -7.59 1.64
C THR A 6 6.79 -7.08 2.06
N TYR A 7 6.68 -5.80 2.21
CA TYR A 7 5.44 -5.16 2.64
C TYR A 7 5.08 -4.07 1.63
N GLY A 8 3.82 -4.00 1.30
CA GLY A 8 3.32 -2.99 0.38
C GLY A 8 2.29 -2.11 1.06
N VAL A 9 1.92 -1.04 0.39
CA VAL A 9 0.88 -0.14 0.86
C VAL A 9 -0.32 -0.28 -0.04
N TRP A 10 -1.46 -0.61 0.56
CA TRP A 10 -2.72 -0.83 -0.14
C TRP A 10 -3.60 0.39 0.00
N ALA A 11 -3.98 1.00 -1.11
CA ALA A 11 -4.84 2.18 -1.13
C ALA A 11 -6.29 1.78 -1.39
N VAL A 12 -7.19 2.29 -0.55
CA VAL A 12 -8.62 2.05 -0.68
C VAL A 12 -9.33 3.37 -0.83
N ARG A 13 -10.09 3.50 -1.91
CA ARG A 13 -10.92 4.68 -2.16
C ARG A 13 -12.36 4.36 -1.79
N SER A 14 -13.01 5.25 -1.06
CA SER A 14 -14.38 5.04 -0.62
C SER A 14 -15.37 5.19 -1.78
N SER A 15 -16.58 4.69 -1.57
CA SER A 15 -17.63 4.76 -2.57
C SER A 15 -18.19 6.18 -2.79
N THR A 16 -17.79 7.14 -1.98
CA THR A 16 -18.25 8.53 -2.14
C THR A 16 -17.58 9.22 -3.32
N SER A 17 -16.54 8.61 -3.89
CA SER A 17 -15.91 9.13 -5.08
C SER A 17 -16.85 8.99 -6.27
N ILE A 18 -16.79 9.97 -7.18
CA ILE A 18 -17.61 9.90 -8.41
C ILE A 18 -17.22 8.71 -9.28
N PHE A 19 -16.03 8.19 -9.09
CA PHE A 19 -15.55 7.02 -9.83
C PHE A 19 -15.86 5.71 -9.10
N GLY A 20 -16.56 5.79 -7.96
CA GLY A 20 -16.88 4.62 -7.17
C GLY A 20 -15.71 4.10 -6.34
N PRO A 21 -15.91 3.00 -5.61
CA PRO A 21 -14.86 2.42 -4.79
C PRO A 21 -13.77 1.80 -5.66
N ALA A 22 -12.52 1.94 -5.22
CA ALA A 22 -11.39 1.35 -5.91
C ALA A 22 -10.33 0.95 -4.90
N GLN A 23 -9.60 -0.11 -5.21
CA GLN A 23 -8.52 -0.60 -4.37
C GLN A 23 -7.36 -0.98 -5.26
N SER A 24 -6.17 -0.63 -4.83
CA SER A 24 -4.97 -1.01 -5.57
C SER A 24 -3.73 -0.83 -4.73
N TRP A 25 -2.64 -1.47 -5.16
CA TRP A 25 -1.34 -1.24 -4.56
C TRP A 25 -0.84 0.15 -4.91
N CYS A 26 -0.22 0.82 -3.95
CA CYS A 26 0.44 2.08 -4.24
C CYS A 26 1.63 1.82 -5.16
N LYS A 27 1.83 2.73 -6.10
CA LYS A 27 2.93 2.63 -7.05
C LYS A 27 3.75 3.90 -7.03
N GLU A 28 5.01 3.77 -7.35
CA GLU A 28 5.90 4.88 -7.51
C GLU A 28 6.75 4.65 -8.74
N ASN A 29 6.79 5.63 -9.63
CA ASN A 29 7.51 5.53 -10.91
C ASN A 29 7.10 4.31 -11.74
N GLY A 30 5.81 3.95 -11.67
CA GLY A 30 5.28 2.83 -12.44
C GLY A 30 5.53 1.46 -11.83
N LYS A 31 6.15 1.39 -10.66
CA LYS A 31 6.43 0.13 -9.98
C LYS A 31 5.71 0.08 -8.63
N PRO A 32 5.20 -1.10 -8.23
CA PRO A 32 4.59 -1.23 -6.91
C PRO A 32 5.59 -0.91 -5.81
N LEU A 33 5.14 -0.18 -4.80
CA LEU A 33 5.97 0.10 -3.64
C LEU A 33 6.20 -1.17 -2.84
N GLU A 34 7.45 -1.43 -2.47
CA GLU A 34 7.80 -2.56 -1.63
C GLU A 34 8.81 -2.11 -0.59
N PHE A 35 8.59 -2.57 0.62
CA PHE A 35 9.46 -2.26 1.75
C PHE A 35 9.96 -3.55 2.35
N ASP A 36 11.23 -3.57 2.74
CA ASP A 36 11.81 -4.73 3.40
C ASP A 36 11.39 -4.82 4.86
N SER A 37 10.94 -3.71 5.42
CA SER A 37 10.57 -3.63 6.82
C SER A 37 9.12 -3.20 6.94
N LYS A 38 8.38 -3.87 7.84
CA LYS A 38 7.02 -3.49 8.13
C LYS A 38 6.94 -2.07 8.68
N ALA A 39 7.91 -1.71 9.53
CA ALA A 39 7.95 -0.36 10.09
C ALA A 39 8.05 0.71 9.02
N ASP A 40 8.86 0.47 7.99
CA ASP A 40 9.01 1.41 6.89
C ASP A 40 7.68 1.56 6.12
N ALA A 41 7.02 0.44 5.87
CA ALA A 41 5.73 0.47 5.20
C ALA A 41 4.68 1.20 6.03
N GLU A 42 4.68 0.97 7.33
CA GLU A 42 3.74 1.64 8.23
C GLU A 42 4.00 3.14 8.29
N ASN A 43 5.25 3.54 8.29
CA ASN A 43 5.60 4.97 8.28
C ASN A 43 5.10 5.63 6.99
N TYR A 44 5.28 4.96 5.86
CA TYR A 44 4.80 5.48 4.59
C TYR A 44 3.27 5.61 4.61
N ALA A 45 2.58 4.57 5.05
CA ALA A 45 1.12 4.60 5.09
C ALA A 45 0.61 5.68 6.05
N LYS A 46 1.28 5.85 7.18
CA LYS A 46 0.91 6.87 8.14
C LYS A 46 1.02 8.27 7.54
N GLU A 47 2.13 8.55 6.89
CA GLU A 47 2.32 9.85 6.25
C GLU A 47 1.31 10.06 5.13
N ALA A 48 1.06 9.02 4.34
CA ALA A 48 0.08 9.11 3.27
C ALA A 48 -1.31 9.41 3.82
N ASN A 49 -1.69 8.77 4.93
CA ASN A 49 -2.99 9.01 5.54
C ASN A 49 -3.10 10.42 6.13
N GLU A 50 -1.99 11.00 6.56
CA GLU A 50 -2.00 12.37 7.07
C GLU A 50 -2.18 13.41 5.97
N HIS A 51 -1.77 13.08 4.75
CA HIS A 51 -1.82 14.01 3.63
C HIS A 51 -2.91 13.69 2.61
N THR A 52 -3.65 12.63 2.83
CA THR A 52 -4.71 12.25 1.91
C THR A 52 -6.05 12.85 2.31
N THR A 53 -7.02 12.74 1.39
CA THR A 53 -8.38 13.16 1.70
C THR A 53 -9.08 12.09 2.54
N ALA A 54 -10.23 12.46 3.12
CA ALA A 54 -11.00 11.53 3.95
C ALA A 54 -11.53 10.32 3.16
N ASN A 55 -11.54 10.42 1.83
CA ASN A 55 -12.09 9.37 0.98
C ASN A 55 -11.09 8.28 0.61
N VAL A 56 -9.82 8.46 0.97
CA VAL A 56 -8.78 7.50 0.63
C VAL A 56 -8.06 7.08 1.90
N ARG A 57 -7.85 5.78 2.05
CA ARG A 57 -7.13 5.22 3.18
C ARG A 57 -6.03 4.31 2.70
N TYR A 58 -4.94 4.28 3.44
CA TYR A 58 -3.78 3.47 3.12
C TYR A 58 -3.54 2.46 4.22
N TYR A 59 -3.28 1.22 3.82
CA TYR A 59 -3.04 0.11 4.75
C TYR A 59 -1.77 -0.61 4.37
N VAL A 60 -1.10 -1.17 5.35
CA VAL A 60 0.08 -2.00 5.10
C VAL A 60 -0.37 -3.45 4.94
N LYS A 61 0.10 -4.09 3.90
CA LYS A 61 -0.15 -5.51 3.66
C LYS A 61 1.17 -6.21 3.39
N GLU A 62 1.29 -7.40 3.92
CA GLU A 62 2.44 -8.25 3.66
C GLU A 62 2.32 -8.82 2.26
N LYS A 63 3.40 -8.74 1.51
CA LYS A 63 3.47 -9.32 0.16
C LYS A 63 4.31 -10.57 0.23
N GLU A 64 3.74 -11.70 -0.14
CA GLU A 64 4.51 -12.93 -0.19
C GLU A 64 5.34 -12.95 -1.47
N PRO A 65 6.58 -13.48 -1.39
CA PRO A 65 7.36 -13.65 -2.61
C PRO A 65 6.66 -14.66 -3.51
N GLU A 66 6.77 -14.43 -4.80
CA GLU A 66 6.18 -15.35 -5.75
C GLU A 66 6.85 -16.72 -5.65
N PRO A 67 6.07 -17.80 -5.74
CA PRO A 67 6.67 -19.13 -5.78
C PRO A 67 7.55 -19.24 -7.02
N GLY A 68 8.80 -19.58 -6.78
CA GLY A 68 9.80 -19.66 -7.84
C GLY A 68 9.62 -20.83 -8.76
#